data_104ab982b7cdc6fac7c11173ad0a51e3
#
_entry.id   104ab982b7cdc6fac7c11173ad0a51e3
#
_cell.length_a   1.000
_cell.length_b   1.000
_cell.length_c   1.000
_cell.angle_alpha   90.00
_cell.angle_beta   90.00
_cell.angle_gamma   90.00
#
_symmetry.space_group_name_H-M   'P 1'
#
loop_
_entity.id
_entity.type
_entity.pdbx_description
1 polymer ?
#
loop_
_entity_poly.entity_id
_entity_poly.type
_entity_poly.pdbx_seq_one_letter_code
_entity_poly.pdbx_strand_id
1 'polypeptide(L)'
;MSRLDGKVVIVTGSTQGVGEAVVRHAAESGAAGVVLCGRQEEKGTRIANEIETAGCAAVYVPADLSIVDDCRRVVQSCNERFGRVDGLVNAAADTNRGDLDNTSVEFWDYLFAVNVRAPFVLTQESVRIMKRERIAGSIVNILSVAAYCGLPFICAYSSTKGALSTFTKNTANGLRDDRIRVNGINLGWTDTPAE
;
A
#
# COMPACT_ATOMS: atom_id res chain seq x y z
N MET A 1 -23.27 3.58 -7.54
CA MET A 1 -22.25 3.76 -6.51
C MET A 1 -21.29 2.59 -6.65
N SER A 2 -19.99 2.88 -6.79
CA SER A 2 -19.00 1.81 -6.67
C SER A 2 -18.94 1.44 -5.20
N ARG A 3 -19.27 0.21 -4.88
CA ARG A 3 -19.30 -0.27 -3.51
C ARG A 3 -18.29 -1.37 -3.34
N LEU A 4 -17.78 -1.50 -2.13
CA LEU A 4 -16.89 -2.58 -1.76
C LEU A 4 -17.62 -3.74 -1.07
N ASP A 5 -18.92 -3.86 -1.35
CA ASP A 5 -19.77 -4.90 -0.74
C ASP A 5 -19.15 -6.29 -0.95
N GLY A 6 -18.88 -7.00 0.14
CA GLY A 6 -18.27 -8.33 0.14
C GLY A 6 -16.78 -8.37 -0.23
N LYS A 7 -16.09 -7.22 -0.35
CA LYS A 7 -14.69 -7.12 -0.72
C LYS A 7 -13.79 -7.04 0.51
N VAL A 8 -12.58 -7.61 0.38
CA VAL A 8 -11.52 -7.54 1.39
C VAL A 8 -10.36 -6.73 0.83
N VAL A 9 -9.95 -5.69 1.58
CA VAL A 9 -8.95 -4.73 1.12
C VAL A 9 -7.79 -4.64 2.11
N ILE A 10 -6.57 -4.74 1.58
CA ILE A 10 -5.34 -4.45 2.31
C ILE A 10 -4.93 -3.01 2.02
N VAL A 11 -4.64 -2.23 3.05
CA VAL A 11 -4.10 -0.86 2.92
C VAL A 11 -2.82 -0.74 3.73
N THR A 12 -1.71 -0.44 3.07
CA THR A 12 -0.43 -0.25 3.76
C THR A 12 -0.24 1.20 4.22
N GLY A 13 0.53 1.40 5.29
CA GLY A 13 0.72 2.75 5.85
C GLY A 13 -0.56 3.37 6.39
N SER A 14 -1.47 2.55 6.90
CA SER A 14 -2.83 2.93 7.26
C SER A 14 -2.99 3.41 8.71
N THR A 15 -1.89 3.77 9.37
CA THR A 15 -1.92 4.35 10.72
C THR A 15 -1.96 5.88 10.74
N GLN A 16 -1.89 6.52 9.57
CA GLN A 16 -1.97 7.98 9.41
C GLN A 16 -2.20 8.39 7.95
N GLY A 17 -2.52 9.66 7.74
CA GLY A 17 -2.55 10.34 6.44
C GLY A 17 -3.42 9.64 5.40
N VAL A 18 -2.91 9.55 4.16
CA VAL A 18 -3.65 8.99 3.03
C VAL A 18 -4.07 7.54 3.28
N GLY A 19 -3.17 6.71 3.85
CA GLY A 19 -3.49 5.31 4.13
C GLY A 19 -4.61 5.13 5.15
N GLU A 20 -4.63 5.94 6.21
CA GLU A 20 -5.73 5.94 7.19
C GLU A 20 -7.05 6.38 6.54
N ALA A 21 -7.04 7.46 5.77
CA ALA A 21 -8.23 7.94 5.08
C ALA A 21 -8.80 6.86 4.11
N VAL A 22 -7.93 6.19 3.37
CA VAL A 22 -8.32 5.12 2.43
C VAL A 22 -8.94 3.93 3.16
N VAL A 23 -8.35 3.45 4.26
CA VAL A 23 -8.87 2.28 4.97
C VAL A 23 -10.22 2.57 5.62
N ARG A 24 -10.39 3.77 6.20
CA ARG A 24 -11.68 4.21 6.76
C ARG A 24 -12.74 4.30 5.66
N HIS A 25 -12.42 4.93 4.55
CA HIS A 25 -13.34 5.05 3.42
C HIS A 25 -13.69 3.69 2.79
N ALA A 26 -12.75 2.73 2.77
CA ALA A 26 -13.04 1.37 2.32
C ALA A 26 -14.09 0.69 3.22
N ALA A 27 -13.95 0.83 4.54
CA ALA A 27 -14.92 0.31 5.51
C ALA A 27 -16.31 0.97 5.33
N GLU A 28 -16.36 2.30 5.25
CA GLU A 28 -17.60 3.08 5.01
C GLU A 28 -18.26 2.74 3.67
N SER A 29 -17.48 2.31 2.67
CA SER A 29 -17.97 1.90 1.36
C SER A 29 -18.50 0.47 1.33
N GLY A 30 -18.60 -0.21 2.48
CA GLY A 30 -19.20 -1.54 2.62
C GLY A 30 -18.22 -2.69 2.43
N ALA A 31 -16.92 -2.49 2.63
CA ALA A 31 -15.96 -3.59 2.63
C ALA A 31 -16.36 -4.65 3.67
N ALA A 32 -16.26 -5.94 3.31
CA ALA A 32 -16.48 -7.04 4.22
C ALA A 32 -15.33 -7.19 5.23
N GLY A 33 -14.14 -6.74 4.85
CA GLY A 33 -13.00 -6.72 5.74
C GLY A 33 -11.88 -5.81 5.24
N VAL A 34 -11.13 -5.25 6.17
CA VAL A 34 -9.93 -4.44 5.88
C VAL A 34 -8.75 -4.93 6.70
N VAL A 35 -7.57 -4.87 6.10
CA VAL A 35 -6.30 -5.12 6.79
C VAL A 35 -5.48 -3.83 6.78
N LEU A 36 -5.13 -3.40 7.98
CA LEU A 36 -4.29 -2.24 8.25
C LEU A 36 -2.86 -2.70 8.57
N CYS A 37 -1.87 -1.96 8.14
CA CYS A 37 -0.51 -2.18 8.63
C CYS A 37 0.30 -0.90 8.76
N GLY A 38 1.26 -0.94 9.66
CA GLY A 38 2.20 0.15 9.93
C GLY A 38 3.01 -0.10 11.19
N ARG A 39 3.91 0.82 11.52
CA ARG A 39 4.82 0.69 12.67
C ARG A 39 4.23 1.18 14.00
N GLN A 40 3.11 1.94 13.95
CA GLN A 40 2.52 2.57 15.14
C GLN A 40 1.39 1.70 15.69
N GLU A 41 1.74 0.75 16.56
CA GLU A 41 0.84 -0.28 17.05
C GLU A 41 -0.40 0.27 17.77
N GLU A 42 -0.22 1.23 18.68
CA GLU A 42 -1.33 1.85 19.41
C GLU A 42 -2.34 2.51 18.46
N LYS A 43 -1.85 3.28 17.47
CA LYS A 43 -2.71 3.91 16.49
C LYS A 43 -3.40 2.90 15.59
N GLY A 44 -2.66 1.92 15.10
CA GLY A 44 -3.20 0.89 14.22
C GLY A 44 -4.30 0.07 14.89
N THR A 45 -4.07 -0.35 16.13
CA THR A 45 -5.05 -1.08 16.93
C THR A 45 -6.29 -0.25 17.21
N ARG A 46 -6.11 1.04 17.56
CA ARG A 46 -7.24 1.96 17.77
C ARG A 46 -8.08 2.10 16.51
N ILE A 47 -7.47 2.34 15.34
CA ILE A 47 -8.18 2.50 14.08
C ILE A 47 -8.94 1.22 13.71
N ALA A 48 -8.32 0.05 13.90
CA ALA A 48 -8.98 -1.22 13.64
C ALA A 48 -10.22 -1.41 14.52
N ASN A 49 -10.11 -1.13 15.82
CA ASN A 49 -11.24 -1.21 16.76
C ASN A 49 -12.38 -0.24 16.41
N GLU A 50 -12.05 0.99 16.01
CA GLU A 50 -13.03 1.97 15.54
C GLU A 50 -13.79 1.47 14.29
N ILE A 51 -13.07 0.87 13.34
CA ILE A 51 -13.65 0.28 12.12
C ILE A 51 -14.53 -0.93 12.46
N GLU A 52 -14.09 -1.81 13.37
CA GLU A 52 -14.90 -2.95 13.81
C GLU A 52 -16.18 -2.50 14.54
N THR A 53 -16.08 -1.49 15.38
CA THR A 53 -17.25 -0.91 16.06
C THR A 53 -18.25 -0.32 15.07
N ALA A 54 -17.77 0.19 13.93
CA ALA A 54 -18.60 0.69 12.83
C ALA A 54 -19.18 -0.42 11.93
N GLY A 55 -18.87 -1.70 12.20
CA GLY A 55 -19.49 -2.85 11.54
C GLY A 55 -18.70 -3.46 10.38
N CYS A 56 -17.46 -3.02 10.13
CA CYS A 56 -16.57 -3.65 9.14
C CYS A 56 -15.50 -4.47 9.86
N ALA A 57 -15.29 -5.74 9.49
CA ALA A 57 -14.23 -6.54 10.08
C ALA A 57 -12.85 -5.93 9.77
N ALA A 58 -12.00 -5.77 10.79
CA ALA A 58 -10.68 -5.16 10.63
C ALA A 58 -9.58 -5.98 11.29
N VAL A 59 -8.40 -5.96 10.70
CA VAL A 59 -7.19 -6.57 11.28
C VAL A 59 -6.06 -5.57 11.19
N TYR A 60 -5.43 -5.24 12.31
CA TYR A 60 -4.18 -4.51 12.30
C TYR A 60 -2.99 -5.47 12.40
N VAL A 61 -1.99 -5.27 11.54
CA VAL A 61 -0.75 -6.04 11.50
C VAL A 61 0.42 -5.06 11.72
N PRO A 62 1.12 -5.12 12.87
CA PRO A 62 2.33 -4.34 13.05
C PRO A 62 3.40 -4.81 12.06
N ALA A 63 3.92 -3.89 11.23
CA ALA A 63 4.85 -4.24 10.16
C ALA A 63 5.83 -3.09 9.87
N ASP A 64 7.09 -3.44 9.75
CA ASP A 64 8.12 -2.62 9.09
C ASP A 64 8.28 -3.12 7.65
N LEU A 65 7.80 -2.32 6.71
CA LEU A 65 7.80 -2.71 5.31
C LEU A 65 9.19 -2.69 4.64
N SER A 66 10.24 -2.24 5.35
CA SER A 66 11.61 -2.48 4.92
C SER A 66 12.02 -3.96 5.07
N ILE A 67 11.25 -4.75 5.84
CA ILE A 67 11.48 -6.17 6.11
C ILE A 67 10.55 -7.02 5.24
N VAL A 68 11.12 -7.91 4.43
CA VAL A 68 10.37 -8.74 3.48
C VAL A 68 9.35 -9.65 4.17
N ASP A 69 9.73 -10.24 5.31
CA ASP A 69 8.85 -11.16 6.03
C ASP A 69 7.66 -10.44 6.67
N ASP A 70 7.83 -9.17 7.05
CA ASP A 70 6.73 -8.33 7.49
C ASP A 70 5.73 -8.06 6.37
N CYS A 71 6.23 -7.78 5.16
CA CYS A 71 5.36 -7.63 3.98
C CYS A 71 4.54 -8.91 3.71
N ARG A 72 5.17 -10.08 3.79
CA ARG A 72 4.49 -11.38 3.65
C ARG A 72 3.46 -11.59 4.74
N ARG A 73 3.81 -11.29 6.00
CA ARG A 73 2.92 -11.44 7.15
C ARG A 73 1.64 -10.63 7.00
N VAL A 74 1.71 -9.41 6.45
CA VAL A 74 0.51 -8.59 6.20
C VAL A 74 -0.47 -9.33 5.28
N VAL A 75 -0.01 -9.89 4.18
CA VAL A 75 -0.88 -10.60 3.22
C VAL A 75 -1.33 -11.94 3.78
N GLN A 76 -0.44 -12.64 4.50
CA GLN A 76 -0.78 -13.89 5.17
C GLN A 76 -1.89 -13.68 6.22
N SER A 77 -1.80 -12.66 7.06
CA SER A 77 -2.84 -12.32 8.04
C SER A 77 -4.21 -12.05 7.37
N CYS A 78 -4.20 -11.40 6.20
CA CYS A 78 -5.41 -11.21 5.41
C CYS A 78 -5.98 -12.57 4.95
N ASN A 79 -5.13 -13.43 4.43
CA ASN A 79 -5.52 -14.75 3.96
C ASN A 79 -6.04 -15.64 5.10
N GLU A 80 -5.41 -15.63 6.26
CA GLU A 80 -5.83 -16.39 7.44
C GLU A 80 -7.19 -15.94 7.97
N ARG A 81 -7.41 -14.62 7.99
CA ARG A 81 -8.66 -14.04 8.54
C ARG A 81 -9.84 -14.09 7.59
N PHE A 82 -9.59 -13.90 6.29
CA PHE A 82 -10.65 -13.70 5.29
C PHE A 82 -10.63 -14.71 4.14
N GLY A 83 -9.54 -15.47 3.95
CA GLY A 83 -9.38 -16.43 2.85
C GLY A 83 -9.22 -15.80 1.46
N ARG A 84 -9.23 -14.46 1.37
CA ARG A 84 -9.26 -13.73 0.09
C ARG A 84 -8.59 -12.37 0.17
N VAL A 85 -8.20 -11.85 -0.99
CA VAL A 85 -7.79 -10.44 -1.20
C VAL A 85 -8.48 -9.95 -2.46
N ASP A 86 -9.30 -8.91 -2.37
CA ASP A 86 -9.96 -8.26 -3.51
C ASP A 86 -9.26 -6.97 -3.92
N GLY A 87 -8.69 -6.27 -2.95
CA GLY A 87 -7.98 -5.02 -3.16
C GLY A 87 -6.68 -4.91 -2.39
N LEU A 88 -5.67 -4.28 -2.99
CA LEU A 88 -4.44 -3.87 -2.32
C LEU A 88 -4.18 -2.40 -2.62
N VAL A 89 -3.99 -1.59 -1.58
CA VAL A 89 -3.53 -0.20 -1.72
C VAL A 89 -2.16 -0.06 -1.07
N ASN A 90 -1.13 0.10 -1.89
CA ASN A 90 0.22 0.41 -1.46
C ASN A 90 0.33 1.91 -1.19
N ALA A 91 -0.05 2.34 0.03
CA ALA A 91 -0.01 3.74 0.45
C ALA A 91 1.18 4.07 1.37
N ALA A 92 1.83 3.05 1.92
CA ALA A 92 3.04 3.27 2.71
C ALA A 92 4.16 3.84 1.85
N ALA A 93 4.84 4.85 2.37
CA ALA A 93 6.06 5.39 1.80
C ALA A 93 6.89 6.06 2.91
N ASP A 94 8.19 6.08 2.71
CA ASP A 94 9.08 7.03 3.36
C ASP A 94 9.29 8.21 2.41
N THR A 95 9.00 9.43 2.90
CA THR A 95 9.04 10.69 2.12
C THR A 95 10.23 11.56 2.50
N ASN A 96 11.16 11.05 3.32
CA ASN A 96 12.33 11.78 3.73
C ASN A 96 13.13 12.27 2.53
N ARG A 97 13.69 13.47 2.68
CA ARG A 97 14.38 14.19 1.62
C ARG A 97 15.86 13.82 1.59
N GLY A 98 16.42 13.84 0.39
CA GLY A 98 17.84 13.66 0.17
C GLY A 98 18.19 14.02 -1.27
N ASP A 99 19.19 14.85 -1.44
CA ASP A 99 19.80 15.19 -2.73
C ASP A 99 20.95 14.26 -3.08
N LEU A 100 21.65 14.53 -4.17
CA LEU A 100 22.77 13.70 -4.63
C LEU A 100 23.97 13.75 -3.66
N ASP A 101 24.18 14.88 -3.00
CA ASP A 101 25.36 15.09 -2.17
C ASP A 101 25.20 14.51 -0.74
N ASN A 102 23.97 14.48 -0.22
CA ASN A 102 23.71 14.09 1.17
C ASN A 102 22.97 12.74 1.34
N THR A 103 22.58 12.07 0.25
CA THR A 103 21.96 10.75 0.32
C THR A 103 23.02 9.66 0.48
N SER A 104 23.06 8.99 1.66
CA SER A 104 23.91 7.81 1.82
C SER A 104 23.34 6.59 1.06
N VAL A 105 24.20 5.62 0.78
CA VAL A 105 23.78 4.36 0.12
C VAL A 105 22.77 3.59 0.99
N GLU A 106 22.98 3.58 2.31
CA GLU A 106 22.08 2.92 3.27
C GLU A 106 20.68 3.56 3.27
N PHE A 107 20.64 4.90 3.21
CA PHE A 107 19.36 5.62 3.11
C PHE A 107 18.68 5.39 1.77
N TRP A 108 19.45 5.39 0.68
CA TRP A 108 18.95 5.01 -0.65
C TRP A 108 18.34 3.61 -0.64
N ASP A 109 19.06 2.61 -0.13
CA ASP A 109 18.60 1.22 -0.07
C ASP A 109 17.36 1.06 0.81
N TYR A 110 17.29 1.79 1.93
CA TYR A 110 16.11 1.82 2.79
C TYR A 110 14.89 2.40 2.08
N LEU A 111 15.04 3.53 1.36
CA LEU A 111 13.95 4.11 0.57
C LEU A 111 13.44 3.14 -0.50
N PHE A 112 14.35 2.47 -1.21
CA PHE A 112 13.96 1.45 -2.19
C PHE A 112 13.32 0.23 -1.53
N ALA A 113 13.76 -0.16 -0.34
CA ALA A 113 13.12 -1.24 0.41
C ALA A 113 11.66 -0.92 0.73
N VAL A 114 11.38 0.26 1.27
CA VAL A 114 10.04 0.67 1.67
C VAL A 114 9.16 1.03 0.47
N ASN A 115 9.66 1.87 -0.45
CA ASN A 115 8.84 2.48 -1.50
C ASN A 115 8.70 1.63 -2.77
N VAL A 116 9.57 0.63 -2.98
CA VAL A 116 9.59 -0.18 -4.21
C VAL A 116 9.50 -1.67 -3.91
N ARG A 117 10.43 -2.22 -3.10
CA ARG A 117 10.46 -3.64 -2.80
C ARG A 117 9.23 -4.10 -2.03
N ALA A 118 8.77 -3.33 -1.04
CA ALA A 118 7.57 -3.66 -0.28
C ALA A 118 6.32 -3.74 -1.18
N PRO A 119 5.98 -2.73 -1.99
CA PRO A 119 4.90 -2.84 -2.98
C PRO A 119 5.04 -4.04 -3.92
N PHE A 120 6.26 -4.38 -4.35
CA PHE A 120 6.51 -5.58 -5.16
C PHE A 120 6.12 -6.86 -4.41
N VAL A 121 6.61 -7.06 -3.18
CA VAL A 121 6.33 -8.26 -2.37
C VAL A 121 4.84 -8.37 -2.04
N LEU A 122 4.24 -7.28 -1.56
CA LEU A 122 2.80 -7.22 -1.23
C LEU A 122 1.93 -7.53 -2.45
N THR A 123 2.29 -6.97 -3.61
CA THR A 123 1.59 -7.25 -4.87
C THR A 123 1.75 -8.73 -5.26
N GLN A 124 2.96 -9.29 -5.20
CA GLN A 124 3.22 -10.67 -5.56
C GLN A 124 2.40 -11.65 -4.71
N GLU A 125 2.41 -11.48 -3.38
CA GLU A 125 1.66 -12.35 -2.47
C GLU A 125 0.15 -12.17 -2.63
N SER A 126 -0.33 -10.93 -2.78
CA SER A 126 -1.77 -10.67 -3.02
C SER A 126 -2.26 -11.28 -4.34
N VAL A 127 -1.47 -11.16 -5.41
CA VAL A 127 -1.79 -11.75 -6.73
C VAL A 127 -1.86 -13.27 -6.66
N ARG A 128 -1.01 -13.92 -5.87
CA ARG A 128 -1.09 -15.38 -5.66
C ARG A 128 -2.46 -15.79 -5.11
N ILE A 129 -2.97 -15.04 -4.12
CA ILE A 129 -4.29 -15.29 -3.54
C ILE A 129 -5.39 -14.96 -4.55
N MET A 130 -5.32 -13.80 -5.22
CA MET A 130 -6.29 -13.41 -6.24
C MET A 130 -6.43 -14.47 -7.34
N LYS A 131 -5.32 -14.99 -7.84
CA LYS A 131 -5.32 -16.06 -8.86
C LYS A 131 -5.89 -17.38 -8.32
N ARG A 132 -5.48 -17.81 -7.13
CA ARG A 132 -5.97 -19.02 -6.47
C ARG A 132 -7.49 -18.97 -6.31
N GLU A 133 -8.03 -17.84 -5.85
CA GLU A 133 -9.47 -17.64 -5.60
C GLU A 133 -10.23 -17.13 -6.84
N ARG A 134 -9.56 -17.00 -8.00
CA ARG A 134 -10.14 -16.49 -9.25
C ARG A 134 -10.81 -15.11 -9.10
N ILE A 135 -10.22 -14.26 -8.29
CA ILE A 135 -10.69 -12.91 -8.01
C ILE A 135 -10.17 -11.94 -9.07
N ALA A 136 -11.06 -11.22 -9.74
CA ALA A 136 -10.71 -10.08 -10.59
C ALA A 136 -10.37 -8.87 -9.69
N GLY A 137 -9.15 -8.90 -9.11
CA GLY A 137 -8.69 -7.97 -8.10
C GLY A 137 -8.37 -6.57 -8.60
N SER A 138 -8.10 -5.68 -7.66
CA SER A 138 -7.66 -4.31 -7.97
C SER A 138 -6.50 -3.90 -7.07
N ILE A 139 -5.41 -3.44 -7.67
CA ILE A 139 -4.22 -2.96 -6.97
C ILE A 139 -4.04 -1.47 -7.28
N VAL A 140 -3.78 -0.67 -6.26
CA VAL A 140 -3.49 0.76 -6.38
C VAL A 140 -2.17 1.06 -5.73
N ASN A 141 -1.25 1.65 -6.49
CA ASN A 141 0.01 2.16 -5.99
C ASN A 141 -0.06 3.68 -5.83
N ILE A 142 0.22 4.18 -4.64
CA ILE A 142 0.31 5.62 -4.41
C ILE A 142 1.68 6.11 -4.90
N LEU A 143 1.65 6.77 -6.03
CA LEU A 143 2.77 7.39 -6.73
C LEU A 143 2.94 8.86 -6.30
N SER A 144 3.73 9.61 -7.03
CA SER A 144 3.93 11.04 -6.81
C SER A 144 4.20 11.76 -8.12
N VAL A 145 3.74 13.00 -8.22
CA VAL A 145 4.16 13.92 -9.30
C VAL A 145 5.67 14.16 -9.29
N ALA A 146 6.33 13.99 -8.15
CA ALA A 146 7.78 14.07 -8.01
C ALA A 146 8.54 13.09 -8.93
N ALA A 147 7.91 11.99 -9.37
CA ALA A 147 8.50 11.08 -10.35
C ALA A 147 8.76 11.72 -11.74
N TYR A 148 8.18 12.89 -11.99
CA TYR A 148 8.23 13.57 -13.30
C TYR A 148 8.86 14.98 -13.23
N CYS A 149 9.13 15.50 -12.03
CA CYS A 149 9.45 16.92 -11.85
C CYS A 149 10.94 17.25 -11.78
N GLY A 150 11.84 16.27 -11.59
CA GLY A 150 13.28 16.53 -11.49
C GLY A 150 13.66 17.48 -10.35
N LEU A 151 13.16 17.26 -9.16
CA LEU A 151 13.43 18.08 -7.97
C LEU A 151 14.70 17.58 -7.25
N PRO A 152 15.82 18.35 -7.23
CA PRO A 152 17.09 17.85 -6.72
C PRO A 152 17.06 17.40 -5.26
N PHE A 153 16.36 18.14 -4.40
CA PHE A 153 16.31 17.90 -2.94
C PHE A 153 15.53 16.64 -2.51
N ILE A 154 14.89 15.95 -3.47
CA ILE A 154 14.18 14.70 -3.25
C ILE A 154 14.60 13.62 -4.26
N CYS A 155 15.85 13.66 -4.69
CA CYS A 155 16.41 12.79 -5.73
C CYS A 155 16.12 11.31 -5.46
N ALA A 156 16.45 10.82 -4.25
CA ALA A 156 16.24 9.43 -3.89
C ALA A 156 14.76 9.04 -3.88
N TYR A 157 13.91 9.86 -3.25
CA TYR A 157 12.45 9.63 -3.21
C TYR A 157 11.84 9.60 -4.61
N SER A 158 12.13 10.60 -5.44
CA SER A 158 11.63 10.67 -6.82
C SER A 158 12.01 9.44 -7.63
N SER A 159 13.24 8.95 -7.46
CA SER A 159 13.73 7.73 -8.11
C SER A 159 12.89 6.51 -7.72
N THR A 160 12.54 6.37 -6.43
CA THR A 160 11.65 5.27 -5.99
C THR A 160 10.26 5.36 -6.62
N LYS A 161 9.69 6.57 -6.73
CA LYS A 161 8.36 6.76 -7.32
C LYS A 161 8.36 6.56 -8.83
N GLY A 162 9.47 6.88 -9.52
CA GLY A 162 9.69 6.53 -10.93
C GLY A 162 9.75 5.00 -11.14
N ALA A 163 10.51 4.30 -10.30
CA ALA A 163 10.60 2.84 -10.32
C ALA A 163 9.22 2.19 -10.08
N LEU A 164 8.48 2.67 -9.06
CA LEU A 164 7.14 2.17 -8.76
C LEU A 164 6.13 2.45 -9.89
N SER A 165 6.26 3.58 -10.59
CA SER A 165 5.45 3.90 -11.77
C SER A 165 5.67 2.90 -12.90
N THR A 166 6.92 2.54 -13.19
CA THR A 166 7.26 1.52 -14.19
C THR A 166 6.77 0.13 -13.77
N PHE A 167 6.97 -0.23 -12.51
CA PHE A 167 6.44 -1.49 -11.94
C PHE A 167 4.93 -1.59 -12.11
N THR A 168 4.20 -0.50 -11.82
CA THR A 168 2.74 -0.44 -11.97
C THR A 168 2.30 -0.78 -13.40
N LYS A 169 2.92 -0.16 -14.40
CA LYS A 169 2.59 -0.38 -15.82
C LYS A 169 2.87 -1.81 -16.27
N ASN A 170 4.04 -2.34 -15.91
CA ASN A 170 4.44 -3.70 -16.28
C ASN A 170 3.53 -4.75 -15.64
N THR A 171 3.21 -4.55 -14.36
CA THR A 171 2.32 -5.47 -13.61
C THR A 171 0.90 -5.42 -14.16
N ALA A 172 0.39 -4.22 -14.50
CA ALA A 172 -0.93 -4.07 -15.11
C ALA A 172 -1.06 -4.84 -16.44
N ASN A 173 -0.03 -4.75 -17.29
CA ASN A 173 -0.01 -5.50 -18.55
C ASN A 173 0.12 -7.01 -18.33
N GLY A 174 0.98 -7.43 -17.38
CA GLY A 174 1.21 -8.85 -17.09
C GLY A 174 0.02 -9.58 -16.45
N LEU A 175 -0.90 -8.85 -15.80
CA LEU A 175 -2.05 -9.42 -15.09
C LEU A 175 -3.39 -9.25 -15.85
N ARG A 176 -3.34 -8.77 -17.09
CA ARG A 176 -4.53 -8.50 -17.90
C ARG A 176 -5.42 -9.72 -18.08
N ASP A 177 -4.82 -10.86 -18.38
CA ASP A 177 -5.55 -12.09 -18.66
C ASP A 177 -6.17 -12.70 -17.39
N ASP A 178 -5.59 -12.37 -16.21
CA ASP A 178 -6.16 -12.68 -14.90
C ASP A 178 -7.28 -11.71 -14.48
N ARG A 179 -7.56 -10.68 -15.27
CA ARG A 179 -8.52 -9.59 -14.98
C ARG A 179 -8.19 -8.82 -13.69
N ILE A 180 -6.95 -8.83 -13.26
CA ILE A 180 -6.46 -8.05 -12.12
C ILE A 180 -5.98 -6.69 -12.64
N ARG A 181 -6.59 -5.63 -12.15
CA ARG A 181 -6.22 -4.25 -12.54
C ARG A 181 -5.16 -3.70 -11.61
N VAL A 182 -4.18 -3.02 -12.17
CA VAL A 182 -3.15 -2.33 -11.39
C VAL A 182 -3.06 -0.89 -11.87
N ASN A 183 -3.27 0.06 -10.96
CA ASN A 183 -3.29 1.48 -11.25
C ASN A 183 -2.35 2.24 -10.33
N GLY A 184 -1.89 3.40 -10.77
CA GLY A 184 -1.12 4.34 -9.99
C GLY A 184 -1.84 5.67 -9.84
N ILE A 185 -1.79 6.26 -8.66
CA ILE A 185 -2.32 7.61 -8.40
C ILE A 185 -1.13 8.51 -8.08
N ASN A 186 -0.88 9.49 -8.93
CA ASN A 186 0.17 10.49 -8.71
C ASN A 186 -0.37 11.59 -7.78
N LEU A 187 0.05 11.55 -6.52
CA LEU A 187 -0.28 12.61 -5.57
C LEU A 187 0.66 13.81 -5.77
N GLY A 188 0.11 14.99 -5.59
CA GLY A 188 0.86 16.24 -5.37
C GLY A 188 1.09 16.46 -3.87
N TRP A 189 1.16 17.72 -3.47
CA TRP A 189 1.16 18.08 -2.06
C TRP A 189 -0.17 17.70 -1.42
N THR A 190 -0.11 16.92 -0.37
CA THR A 190 -1.30 16.41 0.32
C THR A 190 -1.16 16.76 1.79
N ASP A 191 -2.07 17.57 2.33
CA ASP A 191 -2.07 17.96 3.74
C ASP A 191 -2.26 16.74 4.64
N THR A 192 -1.16 16.25 5.17
CA THR A 192 -1.10 15.09 6.06
C THR A 192 -0.06 15.29 7.15
N PRO A 193 -0.13 14.54 8.27
CA PRO A 193 0.86 14.64 9.34
C PRO A 193 2.31 14.31 8.94
N ALA A 194 2.53 13.78 7.73
CA ALA A 194 3.85 13.41 7.22
C ALA A 194 4.46 14.47 6.28
N GLU A 195 3.76 15.57 5.99
CA GLU A 195 4.21 16.70 5.15
C GLU A 195 4.72 17.92 5.99
#